data_2d032dc779dab351533d18dd5a851fa4
#
_entry.id   2d032dc779dab351533d18dd5a851fa4
#
_cell.length_a   1.000
_cell.length_b   1.000
_cell.length_c   1.000
_cell.angle_alpha   90.00
_cell.angle_beta   90.00
_cell.angle_gamma   90.00
#
_symmetry.space_group_name_H-M   'P 1'
#
loop_
_entity.id
_entity.type
_entity.pdbx_description
1 polymer ?
#
loop_
_entity_poly.entity_id
_entity_poly.type
_entity_poly.pdbx_seq_one_letter_code
_entity_poly.pdbx_strand_id
1 'polypeptide(L)'
;FALGATYEYAWYDHMDNRVKDGGYYDSWYGDYYETSSSDDGMNDNTRYSLKGVSTVKLGLEYKPISMLALRLGYNYVSPMFRNRGYRDQSIASPGAAYATSSDYTNWKATNRITAGIGFNYQGWGFDVAYQYSAQKGDFYPFMSYYDNEDSANDCVAPVTEVKNNRHQLLMTLSYKF
;
A
#
# COMPACT_ATOMS: atom_id res chain seq x y z
N PHE A 1 5.67 -13.79 29.47
CA PHE A 1 5.07 -13.48 28.18
C PHE A 1 5.16 -11.99 27.88
N ALA A 2 5.13 -11.60 26.62
CA ALA A 2 5.08 -10.21 26.19
C ALA A 2 3.94 -10.03 25.18
N LEU A 3 3.29 -8.87 25.26
CA LEU A 3 2.26 -8.43 24.33
C LEU A 3 2.69 -7.13 23.68
N GLY A 4 2.45 -6.98 22.40
CA GLY A 4 2.68 -5.76 21.65
C GLY A 4 1.47 -5.40 20.80
N ALA A 5 1.16 -4.12 20.73
CA ALA A 5 0.14 -3.58 19.85
C ALA A 5 0.64 -2.28 19.22
N THR A 6 0.39 -2.11 17.92
CA THR A 6 0.72 -0.88 17.19
C THR A 6 -0.48 -0.50 16.33
N TYR A 7 -0.81 0.79 16.33
CA TYR A 7 -1.75 1.39 15.41
C TYR A 7 -1.04 2.49 14.61
N GLU A 8 -1.22 2.44 13.29
CA GLU A 8 -0.72 3.45 12.36
C GLU A 8 -1.88 3.94 11.50
N TYR A 9 -1.89 5.23 11.19
CA TYR A 9 -2.87 5.81 10.28
C TYR A 9 -2.16 6.68 9.25
N ALA A 10 -2.46 6.47 7.97
CA ALA A 10 -1.92 7.24 6.85
C ALA A 10 -3.06 7.90 6.07
N TRP A 11 -2.98 9.23 5.87
CA TRP A 11 -3.99 10.01 5.15
C TRP A 11 -3.69 10.06 3.64
N TYR A 12 -4.00 9.00 2.91
CA TYR A 12 -3.77 8.97 1.46
C TYR A 12 -4.72 9.89 0.67
N ASP A 13 -5.89 10.20 1.21
CA ASP A 13 -6.85 11.13 0.64
C ASP A 13 -6.47 12.62 0.82
N HIS A 14 -5.39 12.90 1.54
CA HIS A 14 -4.86 14.27 1.75
C HIS A 14 -3.49 14.48 1.08
N MET A 15 -3.12 13.62 0.14
CA MET A 15 -1.90 13.82 -0.65
C MET A 15 -2.03 15.06 -1.54
N ASP A 16 -0.96 15.85 -1.66
CA ASP A 16 -0.86 16.95 -2.61
C ASP A 16 -0.01 16.51 -3.81
N ASN A 17 -0.69 16.18 -4.91
CA ASN A 17 -0.04 15.91 -6.19
C ASN A 17 0.36 17.25 -6.80
N ARG A 18 1.60 17.37 -7.23
CA ARG A 18 2.16 18.60 -7.76
C ARG A 18 2.76 18.38 -9.14
N VAL A 19 2.65 19.38 -9.99
CA VAL A 19 3.21 19.39 -11.34
C VAL A 19 4.31 20.46 -11.41
N LYS A 20 5.42 20.14 -12.08
CA LYS A 20 6.42 21.16 -12.40
C LYS A 20 5.81 22.17 -13.37
N ASP A 21 5.87 23.43 -13.01
CA ASP A 21 5.30 24.56 -13.77
C ASP A 21 6.34 25.59 -14.23
N GLY A 22 7.62 25.25 -14.10
CA GLY A 22 8.73 26.08 -14.53
C GLY A 22 9.90 26.11 -13.57
N GLY A 23 10.53 27.25 -13.45
CA GLY A 23 11.65 27.51 -12.56
C GLY A 23 12.29 28.85 -12.86
N TYR A 24 13.22 29.25 -12.02
CA TYR A 24 14.03 30.44 -12.24
C TYR A 24 15.50 30.18 -11.94
N TYR A 25 16.36 30.89 -12.66
CA TYR A 25 17.80 30.85 -12.41
C TYR A 25 18.15 31.97 -11.43
N ASP A 26 18.73 31.60 -10.30
CA ASP A 26 19.29 32.56 -9.35
C ASP A 26 20.72 32.89 -9.77
N SER A 27 20.89 34.05 -10.37
CA SER A 27 22.20 34.52 -10.84
C SER A 27 23.19 34.85 -9.72
N TRP A 28 22.71 35.02 -8.49
CA TRP A 28 23.57 35.32 -7.34
C TRP A 28 24.26 34.06 -6.80
N TYR A 29 23.52 32.92 -6.75
CA TYR A 29 24.03 31.63 -6.30
C TYR A 29 24.46 30.72 -7.45
N GLY A 30 24.12 31.06 -8.68
CA GLY A 30 24.45 30.25 -9.86
C GLY A 30 23.63 28.98 -10.00
N ASP A 31 22.48 28.89 -9.30
CA ASP A 31 21.65 27.71 -9.22
C ASP A 31 20.30 27.93 -9.93
N TYR A 32 19.73 26.83 -10.46
CA TYR A 32 18.40 26.80 -11.03
C TYR A 32 17.41 26.19 -10.03
N TYR A 33 16.38 26.93 -9.66
CA TYR A 33 15.30 26.51 -8.77
C TYR A 33 14.06 26.15 -9.57
N GLU A 34 13.65 24.86 -9.48
CA GLU A 34 12.40 24.40 -10.07
C GLU A 34 11.20 24.86 -9.23
N THR A 35 10.14 25.27 -9.91
CA THR A 35 8.85 25.58 -9.30
C THR A 35 7.81 24.52 -9.61
N SER A 36 6.83 24.35 -8.74
CA SER A 36 5.73 23.42 -8.93
C SER A 36 4.44 23.98 -8.34
N SER A 37 3.31 23.69 -8.97
CA SER A 37 1.97 24.01 -8.51
C SER A 37 1.17 22.76 -8.18
N SER A 38 0.12 22.90 -7.36
CA SER A 38 -0.82 21.81 -7.08
C SER A 38 -1.54 21.36 -8.35
N ASP A 39 -1.66 20.05 -8.54
CA ASP A 39 -2.50 19.45 -9.58
C ASP A 39 -3.92 19.25 -9.02
N ASP A 40 -4.77 20.25 -9.18
CA ASP A 40 -6.11 20.25 -8.60
C ASP A 40 -6.97 19.08 -9.11
N GLY A 41 -6.88 18.75 -10.41
CA GLY A 41 -7.61 17.62 -11.00
C GLY A 41 -7.20 16.29 -10.38
N MET A 42 -5.89 16.06 -10.24
CA MET A 42 -5.38 14.85 -9.61
C MET A 42 -5.69 14.80 -8.11
N ASN A 43 -5.63 15.95 -7.43
CA ASN A 43 -5.93 16.04 -6.00
C ASN A 43 -7.41 15.81 -5.71
N ASP A 44 -8.31 16.31 -6.56
CA ASP A 44 -9.75 16.03 -6.46
C ASP A 44 -10.05 14.54 -6.68
N ASN A 45 -9.44 13.92 -7.70
CA ASN A 45 -9.56 12.49 -7.92
C ASN A 45 -8.99 11.66 -6.77
N THR A 46 -7.88 12.08 -6.18
CA THR A 46 -7.28 11.45 -5.00
C THR A 46 -8.25 11.45 -3.83
N ARG A 47 -8.85 12.60 -3.50
CA ARG A 47 -9.87 12.71 -2.45
C ARG A 47 -11.14 11.90 -2.75
N TYR A 48 -11.52 11.84 -4.02
CA TYR A 48 -12.69 11.06 -4.45
C TYR A 48 -12.45 9.56 -4.36
N SER A 49 -11.30 9.07 -4.78
CA SER A 49 -10.99 7.64 -4.96
C SER A 49 -10.35 6.99 -3.74
N LEU A 50 -9.55 7.73 -2.99
CA LEU A 50 -8.80 7.21 -1.85
C LEU A 50 -9.44 7.56 -0.51
N LYS A 51 -8.96 6.90 0.52
CA LYS A 51 -9.26 7.17 1.93
C LYS A 51 -8.04 6.89 2.80
N GLY A 52 -8.08 7.34 4.04
CA GLY A 52 -7.06 7.01 5.01
C GLY A 52 -6.97 5.52 5.28
N VAL A 53 -5.77 5.03 5.53
CA VAL A 53 -5.46 3.62 5.79
C VAL A 53 -5.10 3.44 7.27
N SER A 54 -5.84 2.56 7.93
CA SER A 54 -5.54 2.10 9.29
C SER A 54 -4.75 0.80 9.23
N THR A 55 -3.65 0.74 9.95
CA THR A 55 -2.86 -0.48 10.16
C THR A 55 -2.88 -0.84 11.65
N VAL A 56 -3.31 -2.05 11.95
CA VAL A 56 -3.29 -2.62 13.30
C VAL A 56 -2.33 -3.80 13.32
N LYS A 57 -1.36 -3.79 14.23
CA LYS A 57 -0.41 -4.88 14.43
C LYS A 57 -0.52 -5.36 15.87
N LEU A 58 -0.69 -6.66 16.06
CA LEU A 58 -0.74 -7.32 17.36
C LEU A 58 0.31 -8.42 17.41
N GLY A 59 1.00 -8.54 18.53
CA GLY A 59 2.02 -9.57 18.73
C GLY A 59 1.97 -10.15 20.13
N LEU A 60 2.19 -11.44 20.22
CA LEU A 60 2.33 -12.19 21.46
C LEU A 60 3.62 -13.01 21.43
N GLU A 61 4.41 -12.93 22.48
CA GLU A 61 5.50 -13.85 22.75
C GLU A 61 5.26 -14.56 24.07
N TYR A 62 5.40 -15.90 24.04
CA TYR A 62 5.37 -16.76 25.22
C TYR A 62 6.65 -17.58 25.31
N LYS A 63 7.34 -17.50 26.44
CA LYS A 63 8.56 -18.26 26.76
C LYS A 63 8.24 -19.28 27.87
N PRO A 64 7.88 -20.51 27.52
CA PRO A 64 7.64 -21.57 28.51
C PRO A 64 8.91 -21.91 29.30
N ILE A 65 10.08 -21.82 28.65
CA ILE A 65 11.41 -21.95 29.26
C ILE A 65 12.35 -20.92 28.66
N SER A 66 13.47 -20.64 29.29
CA SER A 66 14.42 -19.60 28.85
C SER A 66 14.99 -19.83 27.44
N MET A 67 15.04 -21.08 26.99
CA MET A 67 15.59 -21.45 25.69
C MET A 67 14.55 -21.41 24.56
N LEU A 68 13.25 -21.43 24.87
CA LEU A 68 12.18 -21.55 23.87
C LEU A 68 11.28 -20.31 23.88
N ALA A 69 11.07 -19.73 22.70
CA ALA A 69 10.12 -18.65 22.47
C ALA A 69 9.09 -19.05 21.40
N LEU A 70 7.81 -18.94 21.75
CA LEU A 70 6.70 -19.10 20.83
C LEU A 70 6.13 -17.71 20.53
N ARG A 71 5.88 -17.39 19.25
CA ARG A 71 5.43 -16.08 18.82
C ARG A 71 4.23 -16.20 17.90
N LEU A 72 3.25 -15.34 18.13
CA LEU A 72 2.09 -15.18 17.25
C LEU A 72 1.94 -13.70 16.93
N GLY A 73 1.52 -13.41 15.70
CA GLY A 73 1.28 -12.05 15.26
C GLY A 73 0.09 -11.97 14.32
N TYR A 74 -0.58 -10.84 14.37
CA TYR A 74 -1.65 -10.47 13.44
C TYR A 74 -1.43 -9.05 12.95
N ASN A 75 -1.55 -8.84 11.64
CA ASN A 75 -1.48 -7.52 11.02
C ASN A 75 -2.68 -7.35 10.09
N TYR A 76 -3.43 -6.28 10.33
CA TYR A 76 -4.54 -5.84 9.50
C TYR A 76 -4.20 -4.49 8.87
N VAL A 77 -4.41 -4.38 7.55
CA VAL A 77 -4.31 -3.12 6.82
C VAL A 77 -5.64 -2.87 6.12
N SER A 78 -6.29 -1.75 6.43
CA SER A 78 -7.57 -1.40 5.79
C SER A 78 -7.36 -1.04 4.30
N PRO A 79 -8.42 -1.13 3.46
CA PRO A 79 -8.28 -0.77 2.05
C PRO A 79 -8.05 0.74 1.88
N MET A 80 -7.18 1.10 0.94
CA MET A 80 -6.90 2.48 0.55
C MET A 80 -7.98 3.05 -0.37
N PHE A 81 -8.55 2.21 -1.25
CA PHE A 81 -9.54 2.63 -2.23
C PHE A 81 -10.95 2.67 -1.64
N ARG A 82 -11.71 3.69 -2.00
CA ARG A 82 -13.17 3.73 -1.78
C ARG A 82 -13.85 2.79 -2.78
N ASN A 83 -15.08 2.36 -2.49
CA ASN A 83 -15.84 1.47 -3.40
C ASN A 83 -16.10 2.11 -4.78
N ARG A 84 -16.09 3.44 -4.83
CA ARG A 84 -16.25 4.24 -6.06
C ARG A 84 -14.91 4.65 -6.70
N GLY A 85 -13.77 4.19 -6.17
CA GLY A 85 -12.45 4.52 -6.69
C GLY A 85 -12.21 3.76 -8.01
N TYR A 86 -12.21 4.45 -9.14
CA TYR A 86 -11.86 3.93 -10.45
C TYR A 86 -11.03 4.96 -11.22
N ARG A 87 -10.30 4.51 -12.21
CA ARG A 87 -9.57 5.38 -13.13
C ARG A 87 -10.44 5.70 -14.33
N ASP A 88 -10.49 6.98 -14.65
CA ASP A 88 -11.28 7.55 -15.72
C ASP A 88 -10.35 8.40 -16.61
N GLN A 89 -10.49 8.25 -17.94
CA GLN A 89 -9.73 9.03 -18.91
C GLN A 89 -10.17 10.50 -18.98
N SER A 90 -11.34 10.84 -18.43
CA SER A 90 -11.84 12.21 -18.39
C SER A 90 -11.16 13.10 -17.35
N ILE A 91 -10.28 12.55 -16.50
CA ILE A 91 -9.57 13.34 -15.49
C ILE A 91 -8.63 14.30 -16.17
N ALA A 92 -8.97 15.59 -16.10
CA ALA A 92 -8.15 16.67 -16.62
C ALA A 92 -6.97 16.96 -15.67
N SER A 93 -5.87 16.24 -15.87
CA SER A 93 -4.64 16.45 -15.12
C SER A 93 -3.43 16.24 -16.02
N PRO A 94 -2.42 17.12 -15.97
CA PRO A 94 -1.14 16.91 -16.67
C PRO A 94 -0.46 15.62 -16.25
N GLY A 95 -0.59 15.20 -14.99
CA GLY A 95 -0.04 13.94 -14.47
C GLY A 95 -0.69 12.70 -15.08
N ALA A 96 -1.98 12.73 -15.41
CA ALA A 96 -2.69 11.61 -16.02
C ALA A 96 -2.21 11.30 -17.46
N ALA A 97 -1.73 12.32 -18.18
CA ALA A 97 -1.20 12.14 -19.55
C ALA A 97 0.05 11.27 -19.62
N TYR A 98 0.75 11.05 -18.51
CA TYR A 98 1.95 10.22 -18.42
C TYR A 98 1.68 8.82 -17.89
N ALA A 99 0.43 8.44 -17.65
CA ALA A 99 0.09 7.08 -17.21
C ALA A 99 0.43 6.08 -18.32
N THR A 100 1.39 5.18 -18.06
CA THR A 100 1.85 4.18 -19.03
C THR A 100 1.08 2.86 -18.93
N SER A 101 0.34 2.63 -17.83
CA SER A 101 -0.44 1.42 -17.58
C SER A 101 -1.92 1.76 -17.57
N SER A 102 -2.70 1.10 -18.42
CA SER A 102 -4.14 1.26 -18.48
C SER A 102 -4.89 0.35 -17.51
N ASP A 103 -4.31 -0.82 -17.19
CA ASP A 103 -4.85 -1.75 -16.21
C ASP A 103 -4.49 -1.33 -14.78
N TYR A 104 -5.35 -1.68 -13.82
CA TYR A 104 -5.10 -1.39 -12.42
C TYR A 104 -5.88 -2.32 -11.50
N THR A 105 -5.46 -2.40 -10.24
CA THR A 105 -6.14 -3.19 -9.21
C THR A 105 -6.39 -2.34 -7.97
N ASN A 106 -7.65 -2.25 -7.56
CA ASN A 106 -8.04 -1.64 -6.29
C ASN A 106 -7.97 -2.70 -5.19
N TRP A 107 -6.84 -2.74 -4.50
CA TRP A 107 -6.62 -3.68 -3.42
C TRP A 107 -7.50 -3.38 -2.22
N LYS A 108 -8.17 -4.42 -1.70
CA LYS A 108 -8.99 -4.40 -0.47
C LYS A 108 -8.11 -4.64 0.77
N ALA A 109 -8.74 -4.87 1.91
CA ALA A 109 -8.01 -5.11 3.15
C ALA A 109 -7.01 -6.27 3.03
N THR A 110 -5.87 -6.11 3.69
CA THR A 110 -4.86 -7.16 3.84
C THR A 110 -4.88 -7.72 5.25
N ASN A 111 -4.94 -9.03 5.37
CA ASN A 111 -4.80 -9.75 6.63
C ASN A 111 -3.52 -10.57 6.58
N ARG A 112 -2.68 -10.47 7.62
CA ARG A 112 -1.47 -11.28 7.78
C ARG A 112 -1.50 -11.94 9.14
N ILE A 113 -1.26 -13.25 9.16
CA ILE A 113 -1.09 -14.04 10.38
C ILE A 113 0.34 -14.56 10.37
N THR A 114 1.03 -14.44 11.48
CA THR A 114 2.39 -14.95 11.65
C THR A 114 2.47 -15.88 12.84
N ALA A 115 3.22 -16.95 12.72
CA ALA A 115 3.58 -17.83 13.82
C ALA A 115 5.09 -18.10 13.77
N GLY A 116 5.74 -18.16 14.92
CA GLY A 116 7.18 -18.37 14.99
C GLY A 116 7.59 -19.16 16.23
N ILE A 117 8.70 -19.87 16.10
CA ILE A 117 9.36 -20.57 17.17
C ILE A 117 10.84 -20.19 17.17
N GLY A 118 11.36 -19.82 18.33
CA GLY A 118 12.77 -19.50 18.55
C GLY A 118 13.38 -20.40 19.59
N PHE A 119 14.58 -20.84 19.35
CA PHE A 119 15.37 -21.67 20.28
C PHE A 119 16.75 -21.07 20.48
N ASN A 120 17.15 -20.89 21.75
CA ASN A 120 18.45 -20.35 22.10
C ASN A 120 19.17 -21.25 23.09
N TYR A 121 20.39 -21.69 22.74
CA TYR A 121 21.20 -22.56 23.58
C TYR A 121 22.70 -22.30 23.39
N GLN A 122 23.42 -22.05 24.47
CA GLN A 122 24.89 -21.87 24.49
C GLN A 122 25.44 -20.93 23.41
N GLY A 123 24.81 -19.75 23.25
CA GLY A 123 25.20 -18.76 22.25
C GLY A 123 24.63 -18.99 20.86
N TRP A 124 24.07 -20.16 20.56
CA TRP A 124 23.36 -20.43 19.32
C TRP A 124 21.89 -20.02 19.42
N GLY A 125 21.41 -19.33 18.40
CA GLY A 125 20.00 -18.99 18.22
C GLY A 125 19.49 -19.55 16.89
N PHE A 126 18.34 -20.18 16.92
CA PHE A 126 17.62 -20.68 15.74
C PHE A 126 16.17 -20.21 15.81
N ASP A 127 15.73 -19.46 14.81
CA ASP A 127 14.37 -18.97 14.71
C ASP A 127 13.74 -19.44 13.40
N VAL A 128 12.49 -19.89 13.47
CA VAL A 128 11.64 -20.19 12.30
C VAL A 128 10.38 -19.38 12.44
N ALA A 129 10.01 -18.65 11.38
CA ALA A 129 8.77 -17.90 11.31
C ALA A 129 8.03 -18.20 10.01
N TYR A 130 6.73 -18.39 10.12
CA TYR A 130 5.82 -18.56 9.00
C TYR A 130 4.83 -17.42 8.97
N GLN A 131 4.59 -16.87 7.78
CA GLN A 131 3.57 -15.85 7.54
C GLN A 131 2.62 -16.29 6.44
N TYR A 132 1.34 -16.14 6.70
CA TYR A 132 0.28 -16.18 5.69
C TYR A 132 -0.31 -14.79 5.52
N SER A 133 -0.41 -14.33 4.27
CA SER A 133 -1.04 -13.07 3.89
C SER A 133 -2.15 -13.31 2.90
N ALA A 134 -3.33 -12.75 3.15
CA ALA A 134 -4.49 -12.83 2.27
C ALA A 134 -4.99 -11.41 1.94
N GLN A 135 -5.21 -11.16 0.65
CA GLN A 135 -5.74 -9.92 0.14
C GLN A 135 -6.63 -10.19 -1.07
N LYS A 136 -7.73 -9.46 -1.18
CA LYS A 136 -8.57 -9.41 -2.37
C LYS A 136 -8.38 -8.09 -3.09
N GLY A 137 -8.72 -8.04 -4.37
CA GLY A 137 -8.71 -6.82 -5.17
C GLY A 137 -9.75 -6.86 -6.26
N ASP A 138 -10.14 -5.68 -6.72
CA ASP A 138 -10.96 -5.48 -7.90
C ASP A 138 -10.01 -5.05 -9.03
N PHE A 139 -9.80 -5.96 -9.98
CA PHE A 139 -8.96 -5.74 -11.16
C PHE A 139 -9.79 -5.16 -12.29
N TYR A 140 -9.26 -4.12 -12.92
CA TYR A 140 -9.81 -3.45 -14.09
C TYR A 140 -8.82 -3.57 -15.24
N PRO A 141 -9.19 -4.16 -16.39
CA PRO A 141 -8.27 -4.42 -17.50
C PRO A 141 -7.87 -3.16 -18.28
N PHE A 142 -8.61 -2.08 -18.11
CA PHE A 142 -8.33 -0.77 -18.73
C PHE A 142 -9.00 0.36 -17.95
N MET A 143 -8.65 1.61 -18.25
CA MET A 143 -9.34 2.80 -17.73
C MET A 143 -10.68 2.97 -18.44
N SER A 144 -11.76 3.19 -17.68
CA SER A 144 -13.07 3.48 -18.24
C SER A 144 -13.04 4.81 -19.00
N TYR A 145 -13.79 4.87 -20.07
CA TYR A 145 -14.07 6.08 -20.84
C TYR A 145 -15.57 6.33 -20.88
N TYR A 146 -15.96 7.55 -20.56
CA TYR A 146 -17.33 8.02 -20.61
C TYR A 146 -17.43 9.14 -21.65
N ASP A 147 -18.35 8.98 -22.60
CA ASP A 147 -18.61 9.99 -23.61
C ASP A 147 -19.65 10.98 -23.06
N ASN A 148 -19.27 12.26 -22.98
CA ASN A 148 -20.16 13.32 -22.47
C ASN A 148 -21.30 13.67 -23.45
N GLU A 149 -21.18 13.28 -24.73
CA GLU A 149 -22.16 13.60 -25.77
C GLU A 149 -23.11 12.43 -26.05
N ASP A 150 -22.61 11.20 -26.03
CA ASP A 150 -23.40 10.02 -26.29
C ASP A 150 -22.96 8.82 -25.45
N SER A 151 -23.78 8.48 -24.45
CA SER A 151 -23.53 7.33 -23.58
C SER A 151 -23.49 5.97 -24.28
N ALA A 152 -23.92 5.89 -25.55
CA ALA A 152 -23.76 4.67 -26.36
C ALA A 152 -22.28 4.39 -26.69
N ASN A 153 -21.43 5.39 -26.60
CA ASN A 153 -19.97 5.28 -26.80
C ASN A 153 -19.20 5.00 -25.52
N ASP A 154 -19.87 4.90 -24.36
CA ASP A 154 -19.22 4.59 -23.10
C ASP A 154 -18.50 3.23 -23.18
N CYS A 155 -17.25 3.21 -22.71
CA CYS A 155 -16.46 2.01 -22.59
C CYS A 155 -16.08 1.79 -21.13
N VAL A 156 -16.90 1.03 -20.40
CA VAL A 156 -16.73 0.80 -18.97
C VAL A 156 -15.96 -0.49 -18.73
N ALA A 157 -14.84 -0.41 -18.00
CA ALA A 157 -14.03 -1.57 -17.67
C ALA A 157 -14.80 -2.54 -16.75
N PRO A 158 -14.93 -3.84 -17.12
CA PRO A 158 -15.52 -4.84 -16.25
C PRO A 158 -14.60 -5.10 -15.06
N VAL A 159 -15.20 -5.23 -13.88
CA VAL A 159 -14.46 -5.59 -12.68
C VAL A 159 -14.29 -7.09 -12.55
N THR A 160 -13.08 -7.54 -12.23
CA THR A 160 -12.75 -8.94 -11.93
C THR A 160 -12.18 -9.05 -10.51
N GLU A 161 -12.82 -9.88 -9.65
CA GLU A 161 -12.26 -10.14 -8.32
C GLU A 161 -10.98 -10.97 -8.45
N VAL A 162 -9.89 -10.46 -7.91
CA VAL A 162 -8.60 -11.15 -7.82
C VAL A 162 -8.25 -11.41 -6.36
N LYS A 163 -7.51 -12.51 -6.12
CA LYS A 163 -7.04 -12.91 -4.79
C LYS A 163 -5.52 -13.04 -4.81
N ASN A 164 -4.88 -12.43 -3.82
CA ASN A 164 -3.45 -12.53 -3.59
C ASN A 164 -3.21 -13.21 -2.24
N ASN A 165 -2.89 -14.49 -2.30
CA ASN A 165 -2.53 -15.29 -1.13
C ASN A 165 -1.03 -15.57 -1.18
N ARG A 166 -0.32 -15.25 -0.09
CA ARG A 166 1.13 -15.38 -0.01
C ARG A 166 1.53 -16.14 1.24
N HIS A 167 2.38 -17.13 1.07
CA HIS A 167 3.02 -17.90 2.13
C HIS A 167 4.50 -17.56 2.17
N GLN A 168 5.04 -17.29 3.35
CA GLN A 168 6.45 -17.01 3.55
C GLN A 168 6.97 -17.84 4.73
N LEU A 169 8.13 -18.45 4.56
CA LEU A 169 8.90 -19.09 5.61
C LEU A 169 10.24 -18.37 5.74
N LEU A 170 10.58 -18.00 6.95
CA LEU A 170 11.85 -17.37 7.30
C LEU A 170 12.55 -18.23 8.34
N MET A 171 13.83 -18.52 8.11
CA MET A 171 14.69 -19.20 9.05
C MET A 171 15.91 -18.34 9.34
N THR A 172 16.26 -18.20 10.60
CA THR A 172 17.41 -17.42 11.03
C THR A 172 18.29 -18.26 11.95
N LEU A 173 19.58 -18.32 11.66
CA LEU A 173 20.60 -18.89 12.52
C LEU A 173 21.48 -17.76 13.03
N SER A 174 21.73 -17.70 14.32
CA SER A 174 22.58 -16.71 14.96
C SER A 174 23.54 -17.35 15.94
N TYR A 175 24.71 -16.74 16.11
CA TYR A 175 25.68 -17.15 17.13
C TYR A 175 26.21 -15.90 17.84
N LYS A 176 26.21 -15.95 19.17
CA LYS A 176 26.76 -14.91 20.02
C LYS A 176 28.05 -15.45 20.68
N PHE A 177 29.17 -14.83 20.33
CA PHE A 177 30.51 -15.08 20.91
C PHE A 177 30.87 -14.05 21.97
#